data_30c09bbb23299aaea24d766ac78529a7
#
_entry.id   30c09bbb23299aaea24d766ac78529a7
#
_cell.length_a   1.000
_cell.length_b   1.000
_cell.length_c   1.000
_cell.angle_alpha   90.00
_cell.angle_beta   90.00
_cell.angle_gamma   90.00
#
_symmetry.space_group_name_H-M   'P 1'
#
loop_
_entity.id
_entity.type
_entity.pdbx_description
1 polymer ?
#
loop_
_entity_poly.entity_id
_entity_poly.type
_entity_poly.pdbx_seq_one_letter_code
_entity_poly.pdbx_strand_id
1 'polypeptide(L)'
;IKILREYERGVIFMLGRFWGVKGPGLIIVIPGLQQMLRVDLRTMVLDVPTQDVISRDNVSVKVNAVIYFRVVDPERAIIQVEDYYEATSQLAQTTLRSVLGQHELDDMLAEREKLSTNIQTILDNQTDGWGIKVTHVEMKQVDLNDSMVRAIAKQAEAERERRAKVCLLYTSPSPRDLS
;
A
#
# COMPACT_ATOMS: atom_id res chain seq x y z
N ILE A 1 24.27 15.03 -26.28
CA ILE A 1 24.60 15.57 -24.97
C ILE A 1 23.33 15.61 -24.13
N LYS A 2 23.42 14.99 -22.98
CA LYS A 2 22.31 14.95 -22.03
C LYS A 2 22.73 15.58 -20.71
N ILE A 3 21.82 16.34 -20.12
CA ILE A 3 22.05 16.96 -18.82
C ILE A 3 21.15 16.27 -17.81
N LEU A 4 21.74 15.75 -16.75
CA LEU A 4 21.02 15.09 -15.67
C LEU A 4 21.01 16.00 -14.45
N ARG A 5 19.87 16.05 -13.79
CA ARG A 5 19.73 16.79 -12.53
C ARG A 5 20.36 16.00 -11.39
N GLU A 6 20.57 16.66 -10.26
CA GLU A 6 21.23 16.07 -9.11
C GLU A 6 20.53 14.79 -8.61
N TYR A 7 19.21 14.75 -8.69
CA TYR A 7 18.42 13.59 -8.27
C TYR A 7 18.18 12.59 -9.40
N GLU A 8 18.71 12.85 -10.60
CA GLU A 8 18.55 11.94 -11.74
C GLU A 8 19.83 11.14 -11.97
N ARG A 9 19.66 9.90 -12.40
CA ARG A 9 20.75 9.02 -12.83
C ARG A 9 20.44 8.49 -14.20
N GLY A 10 21.46 8.40 -15.05
CA GLY A 10 21.31 7.85 -16.38
C GLY A 10 21.88 6.45 -16.44
N VAL A 11 21.04 5.48 -16.82
CA VAL A 11 21.49 4.12 -17.09
C VAL A 11 21.80 4.03 -18.57
N ILE A 12 23.05 3.73 -18.90
CA ILE A 12 23.54 3.74 -20.28
C ILE A 12 23.66 2.32 -20.79
N PHE A 13 23.07 2.08 -21.96
CA PHE A 13 23.20 0.82 -22.70
C PHE A 13 23.99 1.09 -23.98
N MET A 14 25.00 0.29 -24.23
CA MET A 14 25.76 0.35 -25.47
C MET A 14 25.45 -0.90 -26.30
N LEU A 15 24.91 -0.69 -27.50
CA LEU A 15 24.53 -1.77 -28.41
C LEU A 15 23.63 -2.81 -27.75
N GLY A 16 22.72 -2.33 -26.89
CA GLY A 16 21.79 -3.22 -26.18
C GLY A 16 22.33 -3.86 -24.91
N ARG A 17 23.59 -3.60 -24.57
CA ARG A 17 24.19 -4.12 -23.34
C ARG A 17 24.35 -3.02 -22.30
N PHE A 18 24.17 -3.38 -21.06
CA PHE A 18 24.40 -2.47 -19.95
C PHE A 18 25.87 -2.02 -19.91
N TRP A 19 26.09 -0.73 -19.91
CA TRP A 19 27.43 -0.16 -19.81
C TRP A 19 27.71 0.38 -18.41
N GLY A 20 26.79 1.21 -17.86
CA GLY A 20 27.02 1.81 -16.56
C GLY A 20 25.96 2.80 -16.19
N VAL A 21 26.05 3.28 -14.94
CA VAL A 21 25.20 4.33 -14.41
C VAL A 21 26.03 5.60 -14.31
N LYS A 22 25.52 6.68 -14.89
CA LYS A 22 26.16 7.99 -14.82
C LYS A 22 25.47 8.88 -13.82
N GLY A 23 26.26 9.60 -13.04
CA GLY A 23 25.77 10.55 -12.05
C GLY A 23 25.26 11.84 -12.65
N PRO A 24 24.93 12.82 -11.78
CA PRO A 24 24.40 14.10 -12.24
C PRO A 24 25.44 14.88 -13.03
N GLY A 25 24.98 15.73 -13.91
CA GLY A 25 25.79 16.60 -14.69
C GLY A 25 25.65 16.38 -16.19
N LEU A 26 26.64 16.83 -16.94
CA LEU A 26 26.67 16.71 -18.38
C LEU A 26 27.16 15.33 -18.80
N ILE A 27 26.37 14.65 -19.60
CA ILE A 27 26.70 13.33 -20.10
C ILE A 27 26.67 13.35 -21.61
N ILE A 28 27.72 12.78 -22.21
CA ILE A 28 27.80 12.64 -23.66
C ILE A 28 27.34 11.23 -24.03
N VAL A 29 26.25 11.18 -24.78
CA VAL A 29 25.69 9.93 -25.28
C VAL A 29 25.82 9.91 -26.80
N ILE A 30 26.39 8.84 -27.35
CA ILE A 30 26.55 8.70 -28.80
C ILE A 30 25.24 8.16 -29.37
N PRO A 31 24.51 8.95 -30.20
CA PRO A 31 23.27 8.49 -30.81
C PRO A 31 23.52 7.28 -31.71
N GLY A 32 22.63 6.31 -31.67
CA GLY A 32 22.73 5.09 -32.48
C GLY A 32 23.55 3.97 -31.88
N LEU A 33 24.52 4.28 -31.02
CA LEU A 33 25.33 3.26 -30.33
C LEU A 33 24.96 3.14 -28.85
N GLN A 34 24.62 4.26 -28.24
CA GLN A 34 24.28 4.32 -26.82
C GLN A 34 22.86 4.78 -26.61
N GLN A 35 22.20 4.18 -25.63
CA GLN A 35 20.90 4.63 -25.18
C GLN A 35 20.97 4.94 -23.70
N MET A 36 20.29 6.00 -23.28
CA MET A 36 20.25 6.40 -21.89
C MET A 36 18.81 6.41 -21.40
N LEU A 37 18.58 5.75 -20.27
CA LEU A 37 17.33 5.79 -19.56
C LEU A 37 17.53 6.60 -18.29
N ARG A 38 16.63 7.56 -18.06
CA ARG A 38 16.68 8.39 -16.85
C ARG A 38 15.92 7.74 -15.73
N VAL A 39 16.52 7.72 -14.56
CA VAL A 39 15.90 7.20 -13.34
C VAL A 39 15.96 8.30 -12.29
N ASP A 40 14.81 8.59 -11.69
CA ASP A 40 14.70 9.58 -10.63
C ASP A 40 14.95 8.90 -9.28
N LEU A 41 15.87 9.46 -8.49
CA LEU A 41 16.21 8.91 -7.17
C LEU A 41 15.38 9.52 -6.04
N ARG A 42 14.50 10.46 -6.36
CA ARG A 42 13.64 11.05 -5.33
C ARG A 42 12.60 10.05 -4.87
N THR A 43 12.10 10.28 -3.66
CA THR A 43 10.98 9.49 -3.14
C THR A 43 9.74 9.76 -4.00
N MET A 44 9.19 8.71 -4.55
CA MET A 44 8.00 8.77 -5.38
C MET A 44 6.79 8.29 -4.61
N VAL A 45 5.63 8.83 -4.96
CA VAL A 45 4.36 8.46 -4.35
C VAL A 45 3.60 7.60 -5.33
N LEU A 46 3.22 6.41 -4.89
CA LEU A 46 2.44 5.47 -5.67
C LEU A 46 1.07 5.31 -5.03
N ASP A 47 0.03 5.70 -5.75
CA ASP A 47 -1.34 5.46 -5.32
C ASP A 47 -1.76 4.06 -5.76
N VAL A 48 -2.01 3.20 -4.80
CA VAL A 48 -2.53 1.86 -5.07
C VAL A 48 -4.04 1.99 -5.26
N PRO A 49 -4.57 1.53 -6.41
CA PRO A 49 -6.02 1.60 -6.63
C PRO A 49 -6.78 0.75 -5.61
N THR A 50 -8.03 1.12 -5.40
CA THR A 50 -8.89 0.43 -4.45
C THR A 50 -8.99 -1.05 -4.78
N GLN A 51 -8.73 -1.88 -3.78
CA GLN A 51 -8.79 -3.33 -3.89
C GLN A 51 -9.91 -3.89 -3.04
N ASP A 52 -10.64 -4.86 -3.59
CA ASP A 52 -11.63 -5.61 -2.85
C ASP A 52 -10.93 -6.75 -2.12
N VAL A 53 -10.99 -6.75 -0.81
CA VAL A 53 -10.36 -7.76 0.03
C VAL A 53 -11.43 -8.40 0.90
N ILE A 54 -11.36 -9.72 1.02
CA ILE A 54 -12.23 -10.46 1.95
C ILE A 54 -11.41 -10.71 3.20
N SER A 55 -11.88 -10.19 4.34
CA SER A 55 -11.22 -10.38 5.62
C SER A 55 -11.32 -11.82 6.09
N ARG A 56 -10.57 -12.13 7.13
CA ARG A 56 -10.63 -13.46 7.76
C ARG A 56 -12.03 -13.78 8.27
N ASP A 57 -12.78 -12.76 8.66
CA ASP A 57 -14.18 -12.87 9.11
C ASP A 57 -15.16 -13.02 7.95
N ASN A 58 -14.68 -13.15 6.73
CA ASN A 58 -15.49 -13.23 5.52
C ASN A 58 -16.28 -11.96 5.23
N VAL A 59 -15.70 -10.81 5.57
CA VAL A 59 -16.27 -9.48 5.31
C VAL A 59 -15.58 -8.86 4.12
N SER A 60 -16.34 -8.41 3.13
CA SER A 60 -15.80 -7.72 1.97
C SER A 60 -15.47 -6.27 2.31
N VAL A 61 -14.23 -5.88 2.06
CA VAL A 61 -13.71 -4.54 2.36
C VAL A 61 -13.04 -3.98 1.13
N LYS A 62 -13.16 -2.66 0.95
CA LYS A 62 -12.43 -1.93 -0.07
C LYS A 62 -11.30 -1.16 0.59
N VAL A 63 -10.08 -1.40 0.13
CA VAL A 63 -8.89 -0.80 0.73
C VAL A 63 -8.06 -0.14 -0.35
N ASN A 64 -7.59 1.07 -0.07
CA ASN A 64 -6.60 1.72 -0.90
C ASN A 64 -5.42 2.17 -0.03
N ALA A 65 -4.28 2.34 -0.66
CA ALA A 65 -3.06 2.69 0.06
C ALA A 65 -2.20 3.62 -0.78
N VAL A 66 -1.29 4.31 -0.10
CA VAL A 66 -0.26 5.12 -0.72
C VAL A 66 1.08 4.55 -0.30
N ILE A 67 1.96 4.36 -1.27
CA ILE A 67 3.29 3.84 -1.03
C ILE A 67 4.30 4.89 -1.39
N TYR A 68 5.22 5.15 -0.47
CA TYR A 68 6.36 6.03 -0.70
C TYR A 68 7.58 5.15 -0.94
N PHE A 69 8.15 5.26 -2.12
CA PHE A 69 9.32 4.45 -2.48
C PHE A 69 10.34 5.30 -3.23
N ARG A 70 11.57 4.81 -3.27
CA ARG A 70 12.63 5.44 -4.04
C ARG A 70 13.51 4.37 -4.67
N VAL A 71 14.16 4.74 -5.76
CA VAL A 71 15.12 3.86 -6.42
C VAL A 71 16.47 4.03 -5.75
N VAL A 72 17.02 2.95 -5.23
CA VAL A 72 18.34 2.93 -4.58
C VAL A 72 19.40 2.51 -5.59
N ASP A 73 19.07 1.55 -6.44
CA ASP A 73 19.97 1.03 -7.47
C ASP A 73 19.30 1.17 -8.84
N PRO A 74 19.65 2.22 -9.61
CA PRO A 74 19.03 2.42 -10.92
C PRO A 74 19.28 1.27 -11.91
N GLU A 75 20.43 0.62 -11.82
CA GLU A 75 20.76 -0.51 -12.68
C GLU A 75 19.74 -1.64 -12.51
N ARG A 76 19.52 -2.06 -11.27
CA ARG A 76 18.57 -3.14 -10.97
C ARG A 76 17.15 -2.76 -11.36
N ALA A 77 16.76 -1.51 -11.10
CA ALA A 77 15.41 -1.05 -11.41
C ALA A 77 15.11 -1.13 -12.91
N ILE A 78 16.10 -0.88 -13.75
CA ILE A 78 15.91 -0.89 -15.19
C ILE A 78 16.10 -2.28 -15.78
N ILE A 79 17.09 -3.03 -15.29
CA ILE A 79 17.47 -4.34 -15.87
C ILE A 79 16.56 -5.45 -15.36
N GLN A 80 16.29 -5.49 -14.06
CA GLN A 80 15.53 -6.57 -13.44
C GLN A 80 14.04 -6.48 -13.72
N VAL A 81 13.51 -5.29 -13.97
CA VAL A 81 12.09 -5.05 -14.13
C VAL A 81 11.86 -4.16 -15.34
N GLU A 82 10.88 -4.50 -16.16
CA GLU A 82 10.55 -3.71 -17.35
C GLU A 82 10.03 -2.32 -16.97
N ASP A 83 9.08 -2.28 -16.05
CA ASP A 83 8.54 -1.04 -15.50
C ASP A 83 8.44 -1.19 -13.98
N TYR A 84 9.39 -0.58 -13.29
CA TYR A 84 9.45 -0.70 -11.82
C TYR A 84 8.26 -0.06 -11.12
N TYR A 85 7.69 1.00 -11.69
CA TYR A 85 6.53 1.67 -11.11
C TYR A 85 5.29 0.76 -11.14
N GLU A 86 4.99 0.22 -12.31
CA GLU A 86 3.85 -0.66 -12.48
C GLU A 86 4.03 -1.99 -11.75
N ALA A 87 5.24 -2.55 -11.80
CA ALA A 87 5.55 -3.79 -11.08
C ALA A 87 5.38 -3.61 -9.57
N THR A 88 5.83 -2.48 -9.01
CA THR A 88 5.66 -2.16 -7.61
C THR A 88 4.18 -1.99 -7.26
N SER A 89 3.41 -1.36 -8.15
CA SER A 89 1.98 -1.19 -7.98
C SER A 89 1.25 -2.53 -7.91
N GLN A 90 1.53 -3.43 -8.84
CA GLN A 90 0.90 -4.75 -8.86
C GLN A 90 1.30 -5.59 -7.66
N LEU A 91 2.58 -5.54 -7.28
CA LEU A 91 3.07 -6.23 -6.11
C LEU A 91 2.39 -5.71 -4.84
N ALA A 92 2.21 -4.40 -4.75
CA ALA A 92 1.53 -3.76 -3.64
C ALA A 92 0.07 -4.22 -3.53
N GLN A 93 -0.63 -4.29 -4.66
CA GLN A 93 -2.01 -4.78 -4.71
C GLN A 93 -2.11 -6.21 -4.20
N THR A 94 -1.23 -7.09 -4.70
CA THR A 94 -1.19 -8.48 -4.29
C THR A 94 -0.85 -8.63 -2.81
N THR A 95 0.13 -7.87 -2.33
CA THR A 95 0.54 -7.90 -0.93
C THR A 95 -0.59 -7.42 -0.01
N LEU A 96 -1.27 -6.35 -0.40
CA LEU A 96 -2.43 -5.83 0.34
C LEU A 96 -3.49 -6.91 0.50
N ARG A 97 -3.87 -7.55 -0.59
CA ARG A 97 -4.86 -8.62 -0.55
C ARG A 97 -4.42 -9.77 0.34
N SER A 98 -3.17 -10.19 0.21
CA SER A 98 -2.62 -11.31 0.97
C SER A 98 -2.58 -11.01 2.47
N VAL A 99 -2.04 -9.86 2.85
CA VAL A 99 -1.90 -9.49 4.26
C VAL A 99 -3.25 -9.23 4.90
N LEU A 100 -4.10 -8.44 4.25
CA LEU A 100 -5.40 -8.08 4.81
C LEU A 100 -6.36 -9.25 4.83
N GLY A 101 -6.23 -10.18 3.90
CA GLY A 101 -7.04 -11.41 3.89
C GLY A 101 -6.75 -12.34 5.06
N GLN A 102 -5.63 -12.17 5.74
CA GLN A 102 -5.25 -12.97 6.91
C GLN A 102 -5.69 -12.36 8.24
N HIS A 103 -6.18 -11.12 8.22
CA HIS A 103 -6.58 -10.39 9.41
C HIS A 103 -8.08 -10.20 9.47
N GLU A 104 -8.58 -10.03 10.68
CA GLU A 104 -9.98 -9.71 10.91
C GLU A 104 -10.24 -8.23 10.65
N LEU A 105 -11.50 -7.90 10.40
CA LEU A 105 -11.89 -6.52 10.15
C LEU A 105 -11.53 -5.59 11.30
N ASP A 106 -11.74 -6.06 12.53
CA ASP A 106 -11.41 -5.27 13.73
C ASP A 106 -9.92 -4.95 13.79
N ASP A 107 -9.07 -5.89 13.40
CA ASP A 107 -7.62 -5.68 13.33
C ASP A 107 -7.26 -4.65 12.27
N MET A 108 -7.95 -4.66 11.13
CA MET A 108 -7.73 -3.69 10.07
C MET A 108 -8.06 -2.27 10.52
N LEU A 109 -9.09 -2.13 11.33
CA LEU A 109 -9.54 -0.82 11.81
C LEU A 109 -8.74 -0.35 13.03
N ALA A 110 -8.42 -1.27 13.94
CA ALA A 110 -7.76 -0.93 15.21
C ALA A 110 -6.24 -0.86 15.09
N GLU A 111 -5.63 -1.76 14.31
CA GLU A 111 -4.18 -1.89 14.17
C GLU A 111 -3.70 -1.50 12.77
N ARG A 112 -4.23 -0.42 12.23
CA ARG A 112 -3.90 0.06 10.87
C ARG A 112 -2.41 0.30 10.70
N GLU A 113 -1.77 0.94 11.67
CA GLU A 113 -0.35 1.27 11.61
C GLU A 113 0.52 0.00 11.60
N LYS A 114 0.17 -0.98 12.41
CA LYS A 114 0.88 -2.25 12.49
C LYS A 114 0.79 -3.00 11.17
N LEU A 115 -0.39 -3.02 10.56
CA LEU A 115 -0.60 -3.63 9.25
C LEU A 115 0.20 -2.91 8.16
N SER A 116 0.22 -1.59 8.20
CA SER A 116 1.01 -0.79 7.27
C SER A 116 2.50 -1.12 7.37
N THR A 117 3.00 -1.29 8.60
CA THR A 117 4.40 -1.66 8.83
C THR A 117 4.70 -3.07 8.29
N ASN A 118 3.79 -4.02 8.49
CA ASN A 118 3.95 -5.37 7.96
C ASN A 118 3.99 -5.37 6.43
N ILE A 119 3.09 -4.63 5.81
CA ILE A 119 3.05 -4.49 4.35
C ILE A 119 4.33 -3.85 3.85
N GLN A 120 4.81 -2.80 4.51
CA GLN A 120 6.07 -2.15 4.18
C GLN A 120 7.24 -3.12 4.22
N THR A 121 7.34 -3.93 5.26
CA THR A 121 8.42 -4.91 5.41
C THR A 121 8.39 -5.93 4.29
N ILE A 122 7.21 -6.47 3.98
CA ILE A 122 7.05 -7.47 2.91
C ILE A 122 7.41 -6.87 1.55
N LEU A 123 6.91 -5.67 1.27
CA LEU A 123 7.20 -4.98 0.01
C LEU A 123 8.68 -4.65 -0.13
N ASP A 124 9.29 -4.16 0.93
CA ASP A 124 10.72 -3.81 0.93
C ASP A 124 11.56 -5.04 0.62
N ASN A 125 11.27 -6.17 1.25
CA ASN A 125 11.97 -7.43 0.99
C ASN A 125 11.83 -7.90 -0.45
N GLN A 126 10.64 -7.76 -1.03
CA GLN A 126 10.39 -8.20 -2.39
C GLN A 126 10.95 -7.25 -3.45
N THR A 127 10.96 -5.95 -3.17
CA THR A 127 11.48 -4.95 -4.10
C THR A 127 12.98 -4.72 -3.97
N ASP A 128 13.60 -5.23 -2.95
CA ASP A 128 15.05 -5.08 -2.74
C ASP A 128 15.85 -5.63 -3.92
N GLY A 129 15.43 -6.76 -4.47
CA GLY A 129 16.06 -7.33 -5.67
C GLY A 129 15.95 -6.46 -6.91
N TRP A 130 15.02 -5.52 -6.92
CA TRP A 130 14.83 -4.56 -8.02
C TRP A 130 15.53 -3.22 -7.79
N GLY A 131 16.31 -3.11 -6.71
CA GLY A 131 16.96 -1.87 -6.37
C GLY A 131 16.01 -0.77 -5.89
N ILE A 132 14.84 -1.15 -5.42
CA ILE A 132 13.82 -0.22 -4.94
C ILE A 132 13.67 -0.39 -3.43
N LYS A 133 13.58 0.72 -2.73
CA LYS A 133 13.34 0.74 -1.29
C LYS A 133 12.00 1.39 -1.01
N VAL A 134 11.13 0.66 -0.35
CA VAL A 134 9.86 1.18 0.13
C VAL A 134 10.10 1.86 1.47
N THR A 135 9.93 3.18 1.52
CA THR A 135 10.22 3.98 2.71
C THR A 135 9.05 4.00 3.67
N HIS A 136 7.82 4.03 3.13
CA HIS A 136 6.64 4.10 3.95
C HIS A 136 5.42 3.59 3.18
N VAL A 137 4.51 2.93 3.89
CA VAL A 137 3.22 2.51 3.35
C VAL A 137 2.14 3.06 4.27
N GLU A 138 1.16 3.72 3.68
CA GLU A 138 0.04 4.28 4.44
C GLU A 138 -1.27 3.83 3.81
N MET A 139 -2.13 3.20 4.60
CA MET A 139 -3.47 2.84 4.16
C MET A 139 -4.38 4.04 4.32
N LYS A 140 -4.96 4.52 3.22
CA LYS A 140 -5.82 5.70 3.25
C LYS A 140 -7.18 5.42 3.84
N GLN A 141 -7.87 4.41 3.33
CA GLN A 141 -9.23 4.11 3.71
C GLN A 141 -9.47 2.62 3.74
N VAL A 142 -10.31 2.22 4.67
CA VAL A 142 -10.86 0.86 4.72
C VAL A 142 -12.37 1.05 4.67
N ASP A 143 -12.93 0.87 3.48
CA ASP A 143 -14.36 1.07 3.26
C ASP A 143 -15.08 -0.26 3.26
N LEU A 144 -16.18 -0.31 4.01
CA LEU A 144 -17.05 -1.46 4.02
C LEU A 144 -18.04 -1.37 2.88
N ASN A 145 -18.48 -2.52 2.37
CA ASN A 145 -19.57 -2.57 1.42
C ASN A 145 -20.85 -1.99 2.08
N ASP A 146 -21.64 -1.22 1.34
CA ASP A 146 -22.83 -0.56 1.87
C ASP A 146 -23.77 -1.53 2.58
N SER A 147 -23.95 -2.72 2.03
CA SER A 147 -24.78 -3.75 2.66
C SER A 147 -24.20 -4.21 3.99
N MET A 148 -22.88 -4.25 4.12
CA MET A 148 -22.21 -4.64 5.37
C MET A 148 -22.26 -3.53 6.40
N VAL A 149 -22.13 -2.27 5.98
CA VAL A 149 -22.29 -1.12 6.88
C VAL A 149 -23.69 -1.13 7.49
N ARG A 150 -24.72 -1.39 6.68
CA ARG A 150 -26.09 -1.50 7.17
C ARG A 150 -26.27 -2.66 8.14
N ALA A 151 -25.68 -3.81 7.83
CA ALA A 151 -25.77 -4.97 8.70
C ALA A 151 -25.10 -4.73 10.06
N ILE A 152 -23.93 -4.10 10.06
CA ILE A 152 -23.20 -3.73 11.27
C ILE A 152 -23.99 -2.70 12.07
N ALA A 153 -24.57 -1.71 11.40
CA ALA A 153 -25.40 -0.69 12.04
C ALA A 153 -26.61 -1.31 12.71
N LYS A 154 -27.30 -2.22 12.04
CA LYS A 154 -28.43 -2.94 12.61
C LYS A 154 -28.02 -3.77 13.81
N GLN A 155 -26.89 -4.44 13.72
CA GLN A 155 -26.37 -5.27 14.80
C GLN A 155 -26.02 -4.42 16.02
N ALA A 156 -25.38 -3.29 15.82
CA ALA A 156 -25.05 -2.35 16.88
C ALA A 156 -26.31 -1.78 17.53
N GLU A 157 -27.31 -1.46 16.71
CA GLU A 157 -28.59 -0.96 17.18
C GLU A 157 -29.33 -2.02 18.01
N ALA A 158 -29.33 -3.25 17.53
CA ALA A 158 -29.94 -4.38 18.26
C ALA A 158 -29.24 -4.62 19.60
N GLU A 159 -27.91 -4.51 19.65
CA GLU A 159 -27.18 -4.61 20.90
C GLU A 159 -27.52 -3.48 21.87
N ARG A 160 -27.64 -2.27 21.36
CA ARG A 160 -28.05 -1.12 22.20
C ARG A 160 -29.45 -1.33 22.78
N GLU A 161 -30.38 -1.75 21.98
CA GLU A 161 -31.71 -2.06 22.44
C GLU A 161 -31.74 -3.17 23.51
N ARG A 162 -30.94 -4.20 23.29
CA ARG A 162 -30.79 -5.29 24.24
C ARG A 162 -30.24 -4.79 25.58
N ARG A 163 -29.18 -3.98 25.51
CA ARG A 163 -28.62 -3.37 26.73
C ARG A 163 -29.60 -2.46 27.45
N ALA A 164 -30.32 -1.67 26.67
CA ALA A 164 -31.35 -0.80 27.25
C ALA A 164 -32.43 -1.61 27.94
N LYS A 165 -32.91 -2.69 27.35
CA LYS A 165 -33.88 -3.58 27.97
C LYS A 165 -33.35 -4.23 29.23
N VAL A 166 -32.11 -4.70 29.20
CA VAL A 166 -31.48 -5.29 30.38
C VAL A 166 -31.33 -4.26 31.49
N CYS A 167 -30.92 -3.05 31.16
CA CYS A 167 -30.83 -1.97 32.11
C CYS A 167 -32.19 -1.62 32.72
N LEU A 168 -33.23 -1.59 31.91
CA LEU A 168 -34.58 -1.33 32.37
C LEU A 168 -35.09 -2.44 33.30
N LEU A 169 -34.74 -3.68 33.03
CA LEU A 169 -35.09 -4.80 33.88
C LEU A 169 -34.34 -4.80 35.20
N TYR A 170 -33.12 -4.32 35.19
CA TYR A 170 -32.24 -4.29 36.37
C TYR A 170 -32.40 -3.03 37.21
N THR A 171 -32.50 -1.87 36.55
CA THR A 171 -32.54 -0.58 37.22
C THR A 171 -33.92 0.00 37.38
N SER A 172 -34.87 -0.47 36.59
CA SER A 172 -36.23 -0.19 36.86
C SER A 172 -36.58 -0.97 38.10
N PRO A 173 -36.64 -0.34 39.25
CA PRO A 173 -37.43 -0.94 40.31
C PRO A 173 -38.72 -1.24 39.62
N SER A 174 -39.06 -2.44 39.59
CA SER A 174 -40.33 -2.77 39.00
C SER A 174 -41.31 -1.73 39.51
N PRO A 175 -42.24 -1.25 38.74
CA PRO A 175 -43.21 -0.29 39.20
C PRO A 175 -43.88 -0.69 40.50
N ARG A 176 -43.72 -1.93 40.84
CA ARG A 176 -44.20 -2.47 42.12
C ARG A 176 -43.39 -1.99 43.30
N ASP A 177 -42.12 -1.77 43.10
CA ASP A 177 -41.25 -1.25 44.16
C ASP A 177 -41.52 0.19 44.41
N LEU A 178 -42.22 0.83 43.51
CA LEU A 178 -42.64 2.22 43.61
C LEU A 178 -44.03 2.39 44.10
N SER A 179 -44.78 1.33 44.19
CA SER A 179 -46.15 1.38 44.70
C SER A 179 -46.20 1.07 46.18
#